data_9fe27b7360d2b2a51596da95c1a92632
#
_entry.id   9fe27b7360d2b2a51596da95c1a92632
#
_cell.length_a   1.000
_cell.length_b   1.000
_cell.length_c   1.000
_cell.angle_alpha   90.00
_cell.angle_beta   90.00
_cell.angle_gamma   90.00
#
_symmetry.space_group_name_H-M   'P 1'
#
loop_
_entity.id
_entity.type
_entity.pdbx_description
1 polymer ?
#
loop_
_entity_poly.entity_id
_entity_poly.type
_entity_poly.pdbx_seq_one_letter_code
_entity_poly.pdbx_strand_id
1 'polypeptide(L)'
;MTAHKKLIKWLGVFIALYLIATFLIVPNVAPIFGREKIKETEFLKAHSIFYKLANRNYVRPELNKTLAQIASEFGQQHNGIKMVYLDANFPFIDKFPLLPHLSHNDGKKIDVSLIYENPNGQLTNRKPSVSGYGVYESPKPKEYNQTTVCKKEGYWQYDFPKYLTLGKINKDIQFSENGTRNLVDLILKQHTIGKMFIEPHLKTRLHLANEKIRFHGCQAV
;
A
#
# COMPACT_ATOMS: atom_id res chain seq x y z
N MET A 1 -26.79 10.72 -36.12
CA MET A 1 -26.35 10.34 -34.76
C MET A 1 -25.95 11.63 -34.06
N THR A 2 -26.58 11.99 -32.95
CA THR A 2 -26.28 13.24 -32.22
C THR A 2 -24.83 13.21 -31.69
N ALA A 3 -24.19 14.38 -31.57
CA ALA A 3 -22.82 14.52 -31.05
C ALA A 3 -22.62 13.77 -29.72
N HIS A 4 -23.60 13.79 -28.83
CA HIS A 4 -23.60 13.07 -27.57
C HIS A 4 -23.49 11.52 -27.73
N LYS A 5 -24.26 10.94 -28.64
CA LYS A 5 -24.18 9.49 -28.92
C LYS A 5 -22.81 9.10 -29.50
N LYS A 6 -22.21 9.96 -30.32
CA LYS A 6 -20.86 9.75 -30.86
C LYS A 6 -19.81 9.77 -29.75
N LEU A 7 -19.88 10.75 -28.81
CA LEU A 7 -18.98 10.85 -27.67
C LEU A 7 -19.04 9.62 -26.76
N ILE A 8 -20.25 9.17 -26.40
CA ILE A 8 -20.44 7.96 -25.56
C ILE A 8 -19.83 6.73 -26.24
N LYS A 9 -20.03 6.58 -27.58
CA LYS A 9 -19.45 5.47 -28.32
C LYS A 9 -17.92 5.48 -28.23
N TRP A 10 -17.27 6.61 -28.46
CA TRP A 10 -15.82 6.74 -28.42
C TRP A 10 -15.27 6.52 -27.01
N LEU A 11 -15.96 7.03 -25.97
CA LEU A 11 -15.60 6.75 -24.59
C LEU A 11 -15.68 5.26 -24.25
N GLY A 12 -16.73 4.57 -24.72
CA GLY A 12 -16.87 3.12 -24.53
C GLY A 12 -15.74 2.34 -25.21
N VAL A 13 -15.39 2.71 -26.45
CA VAL A 13 -14.25 2.09 -27.16
C VAL A 13 -12.93 2.35 -26.40
N PHE A 14 -12.70 3.58 -25.94
CA PHE A 14 -11.49 3.91 -25.16
C PHE A 14 -11.40 3.07 -23.89
N ILE A 15 -12.49 2.98 -23.11
CA ILE A 15 -12.52 2.17 -21.90
C ILE A 15 -12.24 0.70 -22.21
N ALA A 16 -12.86 0.15 -23.24
CA ALA A 16 -12.64 -1.24 -23.65
C ALA A 16 -11.17 -1.50 -24.02
N LEU A 17 -10.58 -0.64 -24.85
CA LEU A 17 -9.16 -0.74 -25.22
C LEU A 17 -8.23 -0.57 -23.99
N TYR A 18 -8.54 0.35 -23.10
CA TYR A 18 -7.79 0.52 -21.86
C TYR A 18 -7.82 -0.72 -20.97
N LEU A 19 -9.00 -1.34 -20.81
CA LEU A 19 -9.14 -2.57 -20.03
C LEU A 19 -8.38 -3.75 -20.67
N ILE A 20 -8.48 -3.89 -21.99
CA ILE A 20 -7.70 -4.90 -22.75
C ILE A 20 -6.19 -4.66 -22.52
N ALA A 21 -5.73 -3.43 -22.68
CA ALA A 21 -4.33 -3.09 -22.46
C ALA A 21 -3.91 -3.43 -21.02
N THR A 22 -4.65 -2.98 -20.03
CA THR A 22 -4.33 -3.15 -18.60
C THR A 22 -4.33 -4.61 -18.16
N PHE A 23 -5.27 -5.42 -18.62
CA PHE A 23 -5.43 -6.78 -18.10
C PHE A 23 -4.84 -7.87 -19.00
N LEU A 24 -4.62 -7.60 -20.29
CA LEU A 24 -4.06 -8.57 -21.22
C LEU A 24 -2.67 -8.18 -21.72
N ILE A 25 -2.45 -6.93 -22.13
CA ILE A 25 -1.17 -6.54 -22.77
C ILE A 25 -0.11 -6.26 -21.69
N VAL A 26 -0.40 -5.37 -20.76
CA VAL A 26 0.57 -4.91 -19.74
C VAL A 26 1.17 -6.07 -18.94
N PRO A 27 0.42 -7.07 -18.44
CA PRO A 27 1.00 -8.19 -17.70
C PRO A 27 1.98 -9.04 -18.52
N ASN A 28 1.81 -9.12 -19.85
CA ASN A 28 2.70 -9.86 -20.74
C ASN A 28 3.94 -9.07 -21.17
N VAL A 29 3.86 -7.74 -21.14
CA VAL A 29 4.96 -6.85 -21.52
C VAL A 29 5.83 -6.47 -20.31
N ALA A 30 5.25 -6.32 -19.14
CA ALA A 30 5.97 -5.93 -17.91
C ALA A 30 7.21 -6.79 -17.57
N PRO A 31 7.22 -8.13 -17.83
CA PRO A 31 8.40 -8.97 -17.58
C PRO A 31 9.63 -8.55 -18.40
N ILE A 32 9.46 -7.97 -19.58
CA ILE A 32 10.57 -7.44 -20.40
C ILE A 32 11.30 -6.33 -19.65
N PHE A 33 10.59 -5.60 -18.78
CA PHE A 33 11.13 -4.54 -17.91
C PHE A 33 11.52 -5.06 -16.51
N GLY A 34 11.58 -6.39 -16.34
CA GLY A 34 11.94 -7.04 -15.07
C GLY A 34 10.90 -6.84 -13.96
N ARG A 35 9.65 -6.67 -14.31
CA ARG A 35 8.53 -6.51 -13.37
C ARG A 35 7.42 -7.49 -13.70
N GLU A 36 6.68 -7.88 -12.69
CA GLU A 36 5.50 -8.71 -12.85
C GLU A 36 4.35 -8.20 -11.98
N LYS A 37 3.15 -8.50 -12.39
CA LYS A 37 1.95 -8.20 -11.62
C LYS A 37 1.98 -8.98 -10.31
N ILE A 38 1.64 -8.32 -9.19
CA ILE A 38 1.51 -8.98 -7.90
C ILE A 38 0.48 -10.10 -8.00
N LYS A 39 0.91 -11.31 -7.66
CA LYS A 39 0.05 -12.50 -7.63
C LYS A 39 -0.80 -12.49 -6.37
N GLU A 40 -2.05 -12.09 -6.51
CA GLU A 40 -3.00 -12.18 -5.40
C GLU A 40 -3.25 -13.65 -5.05
N THR A 41 -3.37 -13.92 -3.75
CA THR A 41 -3.65 -15.24 -3.19
C THR A 41 -4.84 -15.14 -2.25
N GLU A 42 -5.18 -16.22 -1.58
CA GLU A 42 -6.17 -16.20 -0.50
C GLU A 42 -5.80 -15.18 0.58
N PHE A 43 -4.50 -15.04 0.89
CA PHE A 43 -3.99 -14.21 1.97
C PHE A 43 -3.34 -12.89 1.52
N LEU A 44 -3.18 -12.66 0.22
CA LEU A 44 -2.61 -11.42 -0.36
C LEU A 44 -3.59 -10.76 -1.32
N LYS A 45 -4.03 -9.55 -1.03
CA LYS A 45 -5.01 -8.81 -1.85
C LYS A 45 -4.63 -7.33 -2.02
N ALA A 46 -4.96 -6.77 -3.18
CA ALA A 46 -5.04 -5.31 -3.30
C ALA A 46 -6.19 -4.78 -2.44
N HIS A 47 -5.97 -3.62 -1.82
CA HIS A 47 -7.05 -2.93 -1.10
C HIS A 47 -8.21 -2.56 -2.02
N SER A 48 -7.91 -2.10 -3.23
CA SER A 48 -8.90 -1.61 -4.19
C SER A 48 -8.56 -2.05 -5.61
N ILE A 49 -9.60 -2.28 -6.41
CA ILE A 49 -9.49 -2.49 -7.87
C ILE A 49 -8.80 -1.31 -8.57
N PHE A 50 -8.87 -0.10 -7.97
CA PHE A 50 -8.24 1.11 -8.49
C PHE A 50 -6.74 0.92 -8.72
N TYR A 51 -6.01 0.28 -7.79
CA TYR A 51 -4.57 0.04 -7.94
C TYR A 51 -4.26 -0.85 -9.14
N LYS A 52 -5.14 -1.81 -9.44
CA LYS A 52 -5.03 -2.69 -10.61
C LYS A 52 -5.35 -1.95 -11.91
N LEU A 53 -6.42 -1.15 -11.91
CA LEU A 53 -6.81 -0.33 -13.04
C LEU A 53 -5.75 0.73 -13.38
N ALA A 54 -5.14 1.32 -12.38
CA ALA A 54 -4.07 2.31 -12.56
C ALA A 54 -2.69 1.68 -12.86
N ASN A 55 -2.59 0.36 -13.04
CA ASN A 55 -1.32 -0.36 -13.22
C ASN A 55 -0.29 -0.09 -12.10
N ARG A 56 -0.76 0.08 -10.85
CA ARG A 56 0.05 0.36 -9.68
C ARG A 56 0.25 -0.89 -8.79
N ASN A 57 0.34 -2.04 -9.41
CA ASN A 57 0.43 -3.33 -8.74
C ASN A 57 1.52 -4.23 -9.36
N TYR A 58 2.62 -3.62 -9.78
CA TYR A 58 3.77 -4.31 -10.36
C TYR A 58 4.99 -4.21 -9.45
N VAL A 59 5.73 -5.32 -9.34
CA VAL A 59 6.94 -5.42 -8.52
C VAL A 59 7.98 -6.29 -9.21
N ARG A 60 9.22 -6.28 -8.74
CA ARG A 60 10.24 -7.25 -9.15
C ARG A 60 9.83 -8.67 -8.72
N PRO A 61 10.17 -9.71 -9.48
CA PRO A 61 9.76 -11.09 -9.19
C PRO A 61 10.15 -11.57 -7.78
N GLU A 62 11.33 -11.18 -7.31
CA GLU A 62 11.81 -11.49 -5.98
C GLU A 62 10.90 -10.94 -4.87
N LEU A 63 10.49 -9.66 -5.01
CA LEU A 63 9.54 -9.06 -4.07
C LEU A 63 8.18 -9.74 -4.13
N ASN A 64 7.69 -10.11 -5.32
CA ASN A 64 6.42 -10.81 -5.48
C ASN A 64 6.41 -12.16 -4.74
N LYS A 65 7.49 -12.93 -4.86
CA LYS A 65 7.68 -14.20 -4.13
C LYS A 65 7.70 -13.97 -2.62
N THR A 66 8.43 -12.96 -2.16
CA THR A 66 8.52 -12.59 -0.74
C THR A 66 7.16 -12.18 -0.17
N LEU A 67 6.38 -11.38 -0.90
CA LEU A 67 5.03 -10.97 -0.49
C LEU A 67 4.08 -12.16 -0.34
N ALA A 68 4.12 -13.10 -1.28
CA ALA A 68 3.31 -14.31 -1.21
C ALA A 68 3.66 -15.17 0.02
N GLN A 69 4.95 -15.29 0.34
CA GLN A 69 5.41 -16.02 1.52
C GLN A 69 4.94 -15.35 2.81
N ILE A 70 5.18 -14.05 2.97
CA ILE A 70 4.74 -13.28 4.15
C ILE A 70 3.23 -13.41 4.35
N ALA A 71 2.48 -13.21 3.28
CA ALA A 71 1.02 -13.27 3.33
C ALA A 71 0.51 -14.67 3.73
N SER A 72 1.14 -15.73 3.21
CA SER A 72 0.82 -17.11 3.58
C SER A 72 1.10 -17.38 5.06
N GLU A 73 2.29 -17.02 5.56
CA GLU A 73 2.65 -17.17 6.97
C GLU A 73 1.70 -16.39 7.89
N PHE A 74 1.39 -15.15 7.52
CA PHE A 74 0.47 -14.30 8.28
C PHE A 74 -0.96 -14.87 8.30
N GLY A 75 -1.47 -15.28 7.14
CA GLY A 75 -2.82 -15.83 7.01
C GLY A 75 -3.01 -17.16 7.73
N GLN A 76 -1.96 -17.99 7.81
CA GLN A 76 -1.97 -19.24 8.58
C GLN A 76 -2.00 -18.98 10.10
N GLN A 77 -1.31 -17.93 10.56
CA GLN A 77 -1.33 -17.54 11.98
C GLN A 77 -2.64 -16.86 12.39
N HIS A 78 -3.31 -16.19 11.45
CA HIS A 78 -4.52 -15.40 11.66
C HIS A 78 -5.60 -15.82 10.66
N ASN A 79 -6.30 -16.91 10.93
CA ASN A 79 -7.26 -17.53 10.02
C ASN A 79 -8.20 -16.50 9.35
N GLY A 80 -8.16 -16.45 8.01
CA GLY A 80 -8.99 -15.57 7.20
C GLY A 80 -8.52 -14.11 7.11
N ILE A 81 -7.48 -13.71 7.84
CA ILE A 81 -6.94 -12.34 7.78
C ILE A 81 -5.91 -12.24 6.67
N LYS A 82 -5.99 -11.15 5.90
CA LYS A 82 -5.20 -10.95 4.70
C LYS A 82 -4.17 -9.84 4.89
N MET A 83 -2.99 -10.04 4.36
CA MET A 83 -2.08 -8.97 4.05
C MET A 83 -2.66 -8.17 2.88
N VAL A 84 -2.92 -6.89 3.12
CA VAL A 84 -3.51 -6.00 2.12
C VAL A 84 -2.48 -5.00 1.66
N TYR A 85 -2.16 -5.02 0.34
CA TYR A 85 -1.30 -3.99 -0.24
C TYR A 85 -2.11 -2.84 -0.81
N LEU A 86 -1.49 -1.66 -0.83
CA LEU A 86 -2.04 -0.43 -1.37
C LEU A 86 -1.37 -0.13 -2.71
N ASP A 87 -0.34 0.66 -2.69
CA ASP A 87 0.39 1.10 -3.87
C ASP A 87 1.68 0.31 -4.08
N ALA A 88 2.00 0.03 -5.32
CA ALA A 88 3.28 -0.55 -5.71
C ALA A 88 3.89 0.29 -6.84
N ASN A 89 4.42 -0.32 -7.90
CA ASN A 89 5.15 0.43 -8.91
C ASN A 89 4.44 0.37 -10.27
N PHE A 90 4.85 1.29 -11.15
CA PHE A 90 4.52 1.25 -12.58
C PHE A 90 5.16 0.03 -13.26
N PRO A 91 4.50 -0.58 -14.26
CA PRO A 91 4.93 -1.86 -14.84
C PRO A 91 6.21 -1.82 -15.68
N PHE A 92 6.63 -0.66 -16.15
CA PHE A 92 7.66 -0.59 -17.19
C PHE A 92 8.97 0.03 -16.68
N ILE A 93 9.21 1.28 -17.00
CA ILE A 93 10.51 1.95 -16.81
C ILE A 93 10.79 2.34 -15.36
N ASP A 94 12.05 2.28 -14.97
CA ASP A 94 12.52 2.84 -13.71
C ASP A 94 12.43 4.38 -13.72
N LYS A 95 12.29 4.97 -12.55
CA LYS A 95 12.15 6.42 -12.34
C LYS A 95 10.87 7.04 -12.93
N PHE A 96 9.88 6.25 -13.30
CA PHE A 96 8.57 6.80 -13.67
C PHE A 96 7.96 7.56 -12.47
N PRO A 97 7.55 8.83 -12.65
CA PRO A 97 7.06 9.66 -11.54
C PRO A 97 5.64 9.24 -11.13
N LEU A 98 5.53 8.27 -10.24
CA LEU A 98 4.27 7.72 -9.79
C LEU A 98 3.70 8.56 -8.63
N LEU A 99 3.00 9.64 -8.95
CA LEU A 99 2.35 10.47 -7.92
C LEU A 99 1.25 9.70 -7.16
N PRO A 100 1.09 9.94 -5.85
CA PRO A 100 1.86 10.82 -4.98
C PRO A 100 3.17 10.20 -4.46
N HIS A 101 3.43 8.91 -4.70
CA HIS A 101 4.58 8.17 -4.17
C HIS A 101 5.72 8.10 -5.18
N LEU A 102 6.47 9.20 -5.32
CA LEU A 102 7.58 9.29 -6.27
C LEU A 102 8.69 8.25 -6.03
N SER A 103 8.78 7.73 -4.82
CA SER A 103 9.74 6.67 -4.47
C SER A 103 9.40 5.31 -5.07
N HIS A 104 8.15 5.08 -5.50
CA HIS A 104 7.71 3.81 -6.11
C HIS A 104 8.09 3.70 -7.58
N ASN A 105 9.38 3.73 -7.86
CA ASN A 105 9.90 3.94 -9.21
C ASN A 105 10.91 2.90 -9.68
N ASP A 106 11.19 1.84 -8.92
CA ASP A 106 12.22 0.84 -9.20
C ASP A 106 11.72 -0.63 -9.16
N GLY A 107 10.45 -0.83 -8.90
CA GLY A 107 9.86 -2.17 -8.77
C GLY A 107 10.09 -2.85 -7.42
N LYS A 108 10.76 -2.19 -6.47
CA LYS A 108 11.19 -2.79 -5.19
C LYS A 108 10.43 -2.26 -3.97
N LYS A 109 9.41 -1.44 -4.18
CA LYS A 109 8.66 -0.80 -3.10
C LYS A 109 7.20 -1.16 -3.18
N ILE A 110 6.57 -1.23 -2.01
CA ILE A 110 5.15 -1.50 -1.87
C ILE A 110 4.66 -0.91 -0.55
N ASP A 111 3.47 -0.36 -0.57
CA ASP A 111 2.78 0.07 0.63
C ASP A 111 1.82 -1.03 1.10
N VAL A 112 1.88 -1.30 2.40
CA VAL A 112 1.06 -2.31 3.06
C VAL A 112 0.19 -1.65 4.11
N SER A 113 -1.08 -2.04 4.13
CA SER A 113 -2.03 -1.54 5.11
C SER A 113 -1.74 -2.11 6.50
N LEU A 114 -1.92 -1.29 7.53
CA LEU A 114 -1.96 -1.74 8.92
C LEU A 114 -3.07 -2.78 9.14
N ILE A 115 -2.98 -3.52 10.23
CA ILE A 115 -4.01 -4.49 10.66
C ILE A 115 -4.97 -3.83 11.63
N TYR A 116 -6.23 -4.15 11.49
CA TYR A 116 -7.33 -3.60 12.29
C TYR A 116 -8.13 -4.70 12.98
N GLU A 117 -8.86 -4.32 14.00
CA GLU A 117 -9.77 -5.18 14.74
C GLU A 117 -11.14 -4.53 14.86
N ASN A 118 -12.17 -5.35 15.02
CA ASN A 118 -13.53 -4.93 15.29
C ASN A 118 -13.70 -4.53 16.78
N PRO A 119 -14.85 -3.97 17.19
CA PRO A 119 -15.10 -3.61 18.60
C PRO A 119 -14.98 -4.76 19.60
N ASN A 120 -15.05 -6.00 19.13
CA ASN A 120 -14.89 -7.21 19.96
C ASN A 120 -13.42 -7.67 20.07
N GLY A 121 -12.46 -6.90 19.55
CA GLY A 121 -11.04 -7.26 19.57
C GLY A 121 -10.64 -8.34 18.56
N GLN A 122 -11.51 -8.70 17.62
CA GLN A 122 -11.20 -9.69 16.60
C GLN A 122 -10.62 -9.00 15.37
N LEU A 123 -9.53 -9.55 14.81
CA LEU A 123 -8.92 -9.03 13.59
C LEU A 123 -9.91 -9.00 12.43
N THR A 124 -9.78 -7.97 11.57
CA THR A 124 -10.68 -7.79 10.43
C THR A 124 -9.94 -7.38 9.17
N ASN A 125 -10.48 -7.79 8.03
CA ASN A 125 -10.01 -7.36 6.71
C ASN A 125 -10.55 -5.98 6.30
N ARG A 126 -11.46 -5.40 7.07
CA ARG A 126 -12.01 -4.05 6.83
C ARG A 126 -10.90 -3.00 7.00
N LYS A 127 -10.97 -1.96 6.19
CA LYS A 127 -10.02 -0.85 6.22
C LYS A 127 -10.75 0.46 6.46
N PRO A 128 -10.12 1.45 7.11
CA PRO A 128 -10.82 2.65 7.58
C PRO A 128 -11.03 3.72 6.52
N SER A 129 -10.49 3.56 5.30
CA SER A 129 -10.68 4.51 4.20
C SER A 129 -10.86 3.82 2.85
N VAL A 130 -11.43 4.53 1.89
CA VAL A 130 -11.67 4.02 0.53
C VAL A 130 -10.37 3.76 -0.23
N SER A 131 -9.39 4.64 -0.07
CA SER A 131 -8.06 4.46 -0.70
C SER A 131 -7.15 3.49 0.06
N GLY A 132 -7.43 3.22 1.34
CA GLY A 132 -6.52 2.53 2.27
C GLY A 132 -5.50 3.48 2.92
N TYR A 133 -5.33 4.69 2.39
CA TYR A 133 -4.47 5.71 2.98
C TYR A 133 -5.21 6.64 3.93
N GLY A 134 -4.45 7.41 4.68
CA GLY A 134 -4.91 8.58 5.39
C GLY A 134 -5.45 8.37 6.79
N VAL A 135 -5.72 7.15 7.16
CA VAL A 135 -6.19 6.84 8.51
C VAL A 135 -5.08 6.11 9.25
N TYR A 136 -4.04 6.87 9.55
CA TYR A 136 -2.97 6.39 10.42
C TYR A 136 -3.43 6.41 11.87
N GLU A 137 -2.88 5.51 12.64
CA GLU A 137 -3.02 5.58 14.08
C GLU A 137 -2.23 6.77 14.61
N SER A 138 -2.91 7.79 15.09
CA SER A 138 -2.28 9.04 15.55
C SER A 138 -1.38 8.84 16.76
N PRO A 139 -0.31 9.64 16.89
CA PRO A 139 0.48 9.66 18.12
C PRO A 139 -0.39 9.94 19.34
N LYS A 140 -0.23 9.16 20.41
CA LYS A 140 -0.84 9.40 21.71
C LYS A 140 -0.15 10.59 22.42
N PRO A 141 -0.79 11.23 23.41
CA PRO A 141 -0.12 12.22 24.25
C PRO A 141 1.18 11.63 24.82
N LYS A 142 2.30 12.28 24.67
CA LYS A 142 3.67 11.86 25.05
C LYS A 142 4.41 11.02 23.98
N GLU A 143 3.78 10.57 22.91
CA GLU A 143 4.49 9.96 21.80
C GLU A 143 5.07 11.01 20.85
N TYR A 144 6.16 10.66 20.17
CA TYR A 144 6.81 11.55 19.22
C TYR A 144 5.93 11.79 18.00
N ASN A 145 5.64 13.05 17.70
CA ASN A 145 4.78 13.44 16.58
C ASN A 145 5.60 14.04 15.45
N GLN A 146 6.06 13.18 14.55
CA GLN A 146 6.85 13.56 13.36
C GLN A 146 6.13 14.59 12.49
N THR A 147 4.84 14.41 12.24
CA THR A 147 4.05 15.34 11.42
C THR A 147 4.07 16.76 11.98
N THR A 148 3.92 16.90 13.30
CA THR A 148 3.95 18.22 13.96
C THR A 148 5.33 18.85 13.90
N VAL A 149 6.39 18.04 14.10
CA VAL A 149 7.77 18.53 14.02
C VAL A 149 8.06 19.03 12.61
N CYS A 150 7.78 18.22 11.58
CA CYS A 150 8.04 18.58 10.20
C CYS A 150 7.25 19.82 9.74
N LYS A 151 5.99 19.95 10.15
CA LYS A 151 5.20 21.15 9.86
C LYS A 151 5.76 22.41 10.50
N LYS A 152 6.27 22.33 11.72
CA LYS A 152 6.94 23.47 12.40
C LYS A 152 8.23 23.90 11.69
N GLU A 153 8.93 22.94 11.04
CA GLU A 153 10.10 23.19 10.22
C GLU A 153 9.77 23.67 8.79
N GLY A 154 8.50 23.87 8.47
CA GLY A 154 8.05 24.38 7.17
C GLY A 154 7.74 23.30 6.11
N TYR A 155 7.85 22.03 6.44
CA TYR A 155 7.55 20.91 5.53
C TYR A 155 6.06 20.55 5.58
N TRP A 156 5.20 21.39 5.04
CA TRP A 156 3.74 21.21 5.05
C TRP A 156 3.29 19.97 4.26
N GLN A 157 4.07 19.54 3.27
CA GLN A 157 3.80 18.36 2.44
C GLN A 157 4.09 17.03 3.17
N TYR A 158 4.76 17.07 4.32
CA TYR A 158 5.00 15.84 5.08
C TYR A 158 3.67 15.15 5.38
N ASP A 159 3.63 13.84 5.13
CA ASP A 159 2.45 13.02 5.35
C ASP A 159 1.24 13.42 4.46
N PHE A 160 1.51 14.03 3.28
CA PHE A 160 0.46 14.41 2.33
C PHE A 160 -0.47 13.25 1.94
N PRO A 161 0.00 12.00 1.72
CA PRO A 161 -0.87 10.87 1.37
C PRO A 161 -1.97 10.60 2.39
N LYS A 162 -1.78 10.98 3.65
CA LYS A 162 -2.79 10.91 4.72
C LYS A 162 -4.10 11.64 4.38
N TYR A 163 -4.05 12.64 3.52
CA TYR A 163 -5.23 13.40 3.11
C TYR A 163 -5.95 12.80 1.90
N LEU A 164 -5.35 11.80 1.25
CA LEU A 164 -5.89 11.14 0.05
C LEU A 164 -6.77 9.93 0.39
N THR A 165 -7.64 10.07 1.39
CA THR A 165 -8.49 8.97 1.89
C THR A 165 -9.56 8.53 0.91
N LEU A 166 -9.99 9.40 0.00
CA LEU A 166 -11.19 9.23 -0.86
C LEU A 166 -12.46 8.94 -0.06
N GLY A 167 -12.45 9.25 1.22
CA GLY A 167 -13.54 9.05 2.17
C GLY A 167 -13.21 8.04 3.28
N LYS A 168 -13.59 8.41 4.50
CA LYS A 168 -13.48 7.54 5.68
C LYS A 168 -14.67 6.59 5.73
N ILE A 169 -14.40 5.30 5.92
CA ILE A 169 -15.38 4.22 6.05
C ILE A 169 -15.06 3.39 7.29
N ASN A 170 -15.96 2.48 7.68
CA ASN A 170 -15.71 1.54 8.79
C ASN A 170 -15.17 2.21 10.06
N LYS A 171 -15.86 3.24 10.54
CA LYS A 171 -15.44 4.06 11.70
C LYS A 171 -15.40 3.29 13.03
N ASP A 172 -15.98 2.11 13.06
CA ASP A 172 -16.07 1.22 14.22
C ASP A 172 -14.84 0.35 14.43
N ILE A 173 -13.95 0.24 13.44
CA ILE A 173 -12.73 -0.56 13.58
C ILE A 173 -11.62 0.23 14.28
N GLN A 174 -10.73 -0.51 14.96
CA GLN A 174 -9.61 0.02 15.71
C GLN A 174 -8.29 -0.55 15.16
N PHE A 175 -7.21 0.16 15.39
CA PHE A 175 -5.86 -0.32 15.08
C PHE A 175 -5.51 -1.50 15.97
N SER A 176 -5.07 -2.61 15.39
CA SER A 176 -4.60 -3.77 16.12
C SER A 176 -3.08 -3.71 16.29
N GLU A 177 -2.63 -3.39 17.50
CA GLU A 177 -1.20 -3.35 17.84
C GLU A 177 -0.56 -4.74 17.63
N ASN A 178 -1.19 -5.79 18.15
CA ASN A 178 -0.67 -7.16 18.05
C ASN A 178 -0.68 -7.69 16.60
N GLY A 179 -1.78 -7.47 15.87
CA GLY A 179 -1.88 -7.90 14.48
C GLY A 179 -0.86 -7.18 13.58
N THR A 180 -0.70 -5.86 13.77
CA THR A 180 0.28 -5.08 13.00
C THR A 180 1.71 -5.46 13.37
N ARG A 181 2.03 -5.61 14.65
CA ARG A 181 3.36 -6.07 15.10
C ARG A 181 3.72 -7.41 14.49
N ASN A 182 2.81 -8.37 14.52
CA ASN A 182 3.04 -9.70 13.96
C ASN A 182 3.34 -9.62 12.45
N LEU A 183 2.55 -8.86 11.68
CA LEU A 183 2.81 -8.65 10.26
C LEU A 183 4.18 -8.00 10.02
N VAL A 184 4.53 -6.97 10.79
CA VAL A 184 5.83 -6.27 10.71
C VAL A 184 6.97 -7.24 11.00
N ASP A 185 6.85 -8.06 12.05
CA ASP A 185 7.88 -9.04 12.42
C ASP A 185 8.10 -10.08 11.30
N LEU A 186 7.03 -10.54 10.65
CA LEU A 186 7.12 -11.46 9.50
C LEU A 186 7.81 -10.80 8.30
N ILE A 187 7.52 -9.53 8.03
CA ILE A 187 8.20 -8.75 6.97
C ILE A 187 9.70 -8.61 7.28
N LEU A 188 10.05 -8.26 8.50
CA LEU A 188 11.44 -7.99 8.89
C LEU A 188 12.32 -9.25 8.96
N LYS A 189 11.72 -10.44 9.14
CA LYS A 189 12.40 -11.73 9.04
C LYS A 189 12.90 -12.04 7.63
N GLN A 190 12.30 -11.45 6.60
CA GLN A 190 12.68 -11.74 5.23
C GLN A 190 14.04 -11.10 4.89
N HIS A 191 14.97 -11.90 4.37
CA HIS A 191 16.31 -11.41 3.98
C HIS A 191 16.26 -10.46 2.79
N THR A 192 15.29 -10.64 1.90
CA THR A 192 15.07 -9.81 0.71
C THR A 192 14.56 -8.41 1.05
N ILE A 193 14.01 -8.19 2.24
CA ILE A 193 13.55 -6.89 2.70
C ILE A 193 14.71 -6.14 3.34
N GLY A 194 15.21 -5.12 2.66
CA GLY A 194 16.32 -4.29 3.15
C GLY A 194 15.89 -3.13 4.04
N LYS A 195 14.70 -2.57 3.81
CA LYS A 195 14.19 -1.42 4.58
C LYS A 195 12.67 -1.50 4.73
N MET A 196 12.19 -0.99 5.87
CA MET A 196 10.77 -0.76 6.12
C MET A 196 10.59 0.63 6.71
N PHE A 197 9.64 1.38 6.18
CA PHE A 197 9.28 2.70 6.72
C PHE A 197 8.05 2.56 7.59
N ILE A 198 8.14 3.07 8.82
CA ILE A 198 7.02 3.13 9.76
C ILE A 198 7.16 4.41 10.61
N GLU A 199 6.05 4.99 10.99
CA GLU A 199 6.05 6.20 11.82
C GLU A 199 6.76 5.98 13.17
N PRO A 200 7.55 6.97 13.65
CA PRO A 200 8.35 6.82 14.88
C PRO A 200 7.54 6.41 16.11
N HIS A 201 6.33 6.98 16.26
CA HIS A 201 5.45 6.63 17.38
C HIS A 201 4.97 5.17 17.31
N LEU A 202 4.67 4.66 16.09
CA LEU A 202 4.30 3.26 15.90
C LEU A 202 5.49 2.32 16.13
N LYS A 203 6.70 2.69 15.70
CA LYS A 203 7.91 1.95 16.02
C LYS A 203 8.06 1.75 17.53
N THR A 204 7.86 2.83 18.30
CA THR A 204 7.95 2.80 19.76
C THR A 204 6.81 2.00 20.38
N ARG A 205 5.56 2.27 19.97
CA ARG A 205 4.36 1.61 20.51
C ARG A 205 4.35 0.10 20.27
N LEU A 206 4.82 -0.32 19.10
CA LEU A 206 4.91 -1.74 18.73
C LEU A 206 6.21 -2.40 19.23
N HIS A 207 7.06 -1.69 20.00
CA HIS A 207 8.34 -2.20 20.52
C HIS A 207 9.25 -2.80 19.45
N LEU A 208 9.35 -2.14 18.30
CA LEU A 208 10.12 -2.64 17.15
C LEU A 208 11.58 -2.20 17.27
N ALA A 209 12.49 -3.14 17.51
CA ALA A 209 13.93 -2.90 17.67
C ALA A 209 14.76 -3.47 16.52
N ASN A 210 14.33 -3.27 15.25
CA ASN A 210 15.03 -3.79 14.10
C ASN A 210 15.73 -2.68 13.30
N GLU A 211 16.97 -2.91 12.89
CA GLU A 211 17.80 -1.97 12.13
C GLU A 211 17.28 -1.67 10.72
N LYS A 212 16.46 -2.55 10.14
CA LYS A 212 15.80 -2.31 8.84
C LYS A 212 14.70 -1.25 8.93
N ILE A 213 14.22 -0.94 10.13
CA ILE A 213 13.16 0.05 10.31
C ILE A 213 13.73 1.45 10.22
N ARG A 214 13.14 2.23 9.32
CA ARG A 214 13.45 3.64 9.11
C ARG A 214 12.18 4.46 9.26
N PHE A 215 12.34 5.76 9.38
CA PHE A 215 11.27 6.74 9.21
C PHE A 215 11.70 7.77 8.18
N HIS A 216 10.75 8.36 7.54
CA HIS A 216 11.02 9.44 6.60
C HIS A 216 11.49 10.69 7.35
N GLY A 217 12.56 11.33 6.88
CA GLY A 217 12.86 12.69 7.28
C GLY A 217 11.81 13.67 6.72
N CYS A 218 11.77 14.88 7.25
CA CYS A 218 10.75 15.86 6.88
C CYS A 218 10.74 16.23 5.38
N GLN A 219 11.83 16.02 4.67
CA GLN A 219 11.95 16.30 3.22
C GLN A 219 11.46 15.16 2.33
N ALA A 220 11.14 14.00 2.89
CA ALA A 220 10.71 12.86 2.09
C ALA A 220 9.23 13.01 1.72
N VAL A 221 8.95 13.00 0.42
CA VAL A 221 7.62 12.92 -0.20
C VAL A 221 7.49 11.60 -0.92
#